data_9d4bc2389e49c5f482108bb533d39cf1
#
_entry.id   9d4bc2389e49c5f482108bb533d39cf1
#
_cell.length_a   1.000
_cell.length_b   1.000
_cell.length_c   1.000
_cell.angle_alpha   90.00
_cell.angle_beta   90.00
_cell.angle_gamma   90.00
#
_symmetry.space_group_name_H-M   'P 1'
#
loop_
_entity.id
_entity.type
_entity.pdbx_description
1 polymer ?
#
loop_
_entity_poly.entity_id
_entity_poly.type
_entity_poly.pdbx_seq_one_letter_code
_entity_poly.pdbx_strand_id
1 'polypeptide(L)'
;MKNADELFDGSNAHLLAGAAAVDPQVISIRQPWAWLIMNSGKDIENRTWHTNIRGRVLIHAAKGVTKDEWRCAWGWVRECCPEVWEKACREIEAGTIERGGIIGSVEIVDCVKRSGSPWFVGPYGFVLRDPQPLPFQPCRGQLGFFRI
;
A
#
# COMPACT_ATOMS: atom_id res chain seq x y z
N MET A 1 -19.98 18.34 12.60
CA MET A 1 -18.83 17.82 11.87
C MET A 1 -17.72 17.58 12.88
N LYS A 2 -17.47 16.32 13.25
CA LYS A 2 -16.34 16.00 14.13
C LYS A 2 -15.07 16.04 13.31
N ASN A 3 -14.04 16.74 13.80
CA ASN A 3 -12.75 16.85 13.14
C ASN A 3 -12.09 15.47 13.03
N ALA A 4 -11.41 15.22 11.91
CA ALA A 4 -10.71 13.95 11.64
C ALA A 4 -9.59 13.63 12.65
N ASP A 5 -9.19 14.61 13.47
CA ASP A 5 -8.17 14.50 14.52
C ASP A 5 -8.68 13.80 15.80
N GLU A 6 -10.00 13.69 15.99
CA GLU A 6 -10.55 13.03 17.19
C GLU A 6 -10.67 11.51 17.10
N LEU A 7 -10.37 10.91 15.94
CA LEU A 7 -10.50 9.46 15.72
C LEU A 7 -9.19 8.68 15.92
N PHE A 8 -8.10 9.37 16.26
CA PHE A 8 -6.87 8.72 16.64
C PHE A 8 -6.92 8.35 18.13
N ASP A 9 -7.68 7.30 18.45
CA ASP A 9 -7.64 6.69 19.77
C ASP A 9 -6.31 5.94 19.91
N GLY A 10 -5.51 6.35 20.88
CA GLY A 10 -4.22 5.73 21.21
C GLY A 10 -4.28 4.24 21.61
N SER A 11 -5.47 3.63 21.62
CA SER A 11 -5.67 2.21 21.92
C SER A 11 -5.11 1.26 20.86
N ASN A 12 -4.94 1.73 19.62
CA ASN A 12 -4.34 0.94 18.53
C ASN A 12 -2.83 1.17 18.35
N ALA A 13 -2.24 2.08 19.09
CA ALA A 13 -0.79 2.34 19.03
C ALA A 13 0.04 1.09 19.39
N HIS A 14 -0.51 0.19 20.20
CA HIS A 14 0.19 -1.04 20.61
C HIS A 14 0.21 -2.11 19.51
N LEU A 15 -0.71 -2.10 18.55
CA LEU A 15 -0.68 -2.99 17.38
C LEU A 15 0.40 -2.58 16.37
N LEU A 16 0.87 -1.32 16.47
CA LEU A 16 2.01 -0.80 15.71
C LEU A 16 3.34 -1.07 16.43
N ALA A 17 3.31 -1.56 17.67
CA ALA A 17 4.43 -1.71 18.59
C ALA A 17 5.31 -2.94 18.34
N GLY A 18 5.29 -3.52 17.14
CA GLY A 18 6.35 -4.40 16.67
C GLY A 18 7.60 -3.68 16.14
N ALA A 19 7.58 -2.34 16.14
CA ALA A 19 8.71 -1.49 15.77
C ALA A 19 8.89 -0.41 16.82
N ALA A 20 10.11 -0.31 17.39
CA ALA A 20 10.46 0.67 18.40
C ALA A 20 9.97 2.09 18.06
N ALA A 21 9.33 2.69 19.04
CA ALA A 21 9.01 4.10 19.33
C ALA A 21 9.64 5.20 18.43
N VAL A 22 9.35 5.20 17.15
CA VAL A 22 9.58 6.34 16.24
C VAL A 22 8.35 6.47 15.39
N ASP A 23 7.83 7.69 15.20
CA ASP A 23 6.70 7.94 14.30
C ASP A 23 6.86 7.15 13.00
N PRO A 24 5.97 6.20 12.69
CA PRO A 24 6.18 5.32 11.56
C PRO A 24 6.14 6.11 10.25
N GLN A 25 7.06 5.81 9.36
CA GLN A 25 6.99 6.29 7.99
C GLN A 25 5.78 5.67 7.29
N VAL A 26 5.08 6.46 6.53
CA VAL A 26 3.91 6.06 5.75
C VAL A 26 4.17 6.36 4.28
N ILE A 27 3.78 5.47 3.40
CA ILE A 27 3.76 5.73 1.95
C ILE A 27 2.33 5.61 1.43
N SER A 28 1.89 6.61 0.66
CA SER A 28 0.58 6.60 0.01
C SER A 28 0.68 5.91 -1.34
N ILE A 29 -0.11 4.87 -1.53
CA ILE A 29 -0.15 4.05 -2.74
C ILE A 29 -1.58 3.97 -3.24
N ARG A 30 -1.78 4.20 -4.54
CA ARG A 30 -3.11 4.13 -5.15
C ARG A 30 -3.63 2.69 -5.20
N GLN A 31 -4.93 2.54 -5.06
CA GLN A 31 -5.58 1.26 -5.34
C GLN A 31 -5.65 1.03 -6.87
N PRO A 32 -5.54 -0.22 -7.33
CA PRO A 32 -5.49 -1.46 -6.54
C PRO A 32 -4.08 -1.89 -6.09
N TRP A 33 -3.04 -1.11 -6.37
CA TRP A 33 -1.65 -1.48 -6.10
C TRP A 33 -1.39 -1.72 -4.61
N ALA A 34 -1.98 -0.91 -3.72
CA ALA A 34 -1.87 -1.10 -2.28
C ALA A 34 -2.47 -2.46 -1.85
N TRP A 35 -3.64 -2.80 -2.36
CA TRP A 35 -4.28 -4.10 -2.12
C TRP A 35 -3.42 -5.27 -2.65
N LEU A 36 -2.84 -5.11 -3.84
CA LEU A 36 -1.98 -6.12 -4.46
C LEU A 36 -0.72 -6.38 -3.64
N ILE A 37 -0.13 -5.37 -3.02
CA ILE A 37 0.99 -5.53 -2.08
C ILE A 37 0.57 -6.40 -0.89
N MET A 38 -0.59 -6.14 -0.31
CA MET A 38 -1.06 -6.87 0.86
C MET A 38 -1.54 -8.29 0.54
N ASN A 39 -2.07 -8.55 -0.65
CA ASN A 39 -2.88 -9.74 -0.93
C ASN A 39 -2.39 -10.62 -2.07
N SER A 40 -1.43 -10.18 -2.89
CA SER A 40 -1.07 -10.89 -4.12
C SER A 40 0.42 -11.14 -4.31
N GLY A 41 1.24 -10.81 -3.33
CA GLY A 41 2.69 -10.94 -3.46
C GLY A 41 3.34 -9.90 -4.37
N LYS A 42 2.68 -8.75 -4.62
CA LYS A 42 3.32 -7.62 -5.31
C LYS A 42 4.48 -7.13 -4.45
N ASP A 43 5.69 -7.38 -4.92
CA ASP A 43 6.94 -7.17 -4.19
C ASP A 43 7.74 -5.93 -4.65
N ILE A 44 7.19 -5.15 -5.58
CA ILE A 44 7.77 -3.90 -6.09
C ILE A 44 6.74 -2.80 -6.07
N GLU A 45 7.11 -1.65 -5.51
CA GLU A 45 6.41 -0.39 -5.70
C GLU A 45 7.20 0.50 -6.66
N ASN A 46 6.61 0.81 -7.82
CA ASN A 46 7.28 1.60 -8.86
C ASN A 46 7.15 3.10 -8.60
N ARG A 47 8.27 3.82 -8.65
CA ARG A 47 8.34 5.26 -8.47
C ARG A 47 9.28 5.91 -9.49
N THR A 48 9.08 7.20 -9.70
CA THR A 48 9.95 8.01 -10.57
C THR A 48 11.19 8.54 -9.85
N TRP A 49 11.29 8.31 -8.55
CA TRP A 49 12.32 8.83 -7.65
C TRP A 49 12.90 7.73 -6.76
N HIS A 50 14.15 7.91 -6.37
CA HIS A 50 14.89 7.00 -5.49
C HIS A 50 14.56 7.23 -4.02
N THR A 51 14.64 6.19 -3.21
CA THR A 51 14.55 6.31 -1.75
C THR A 51 15.71 5.60 -1.04
N ASN A 52 16.18 6.21 0.05
CA ASN A 52 17.11 5.60 1.01
C ASN A 52 16.38 5.00 2.23
N ILE A 53 15.06 5.12 2.30
CA ILE A 53 14.29 4.56 3.40
C ILE A 53 14.35 3.04 3.34
N ARG A 54 14.65 2.42 4.49
CA ARG A 54 14.70 0.97 4.69
C ARG A 54 13.97 0.64 5.99
N GLY A 55 13.44 -0.58 6.03
CA GLY A 55 12.71 -1.08 7.19
C GLY A 55 11.19 -0.96 7.03
N ARG A 56 10.48 -1.12 8.14
CA ARG A 56 9.01 -1.17 8.18
C ARG A 56 8.41 0.20 7.90
N VAL A 57 7.46 0.22 6.97
CA VAL A 57 6.65 1.39 6.64
C VAL A 57 5.18 1.02 6.61
N LEU A 58 4.31 1.96 6.92
CA LEU A 58 2.86 1.79 6.77
C LEU A 58 2.44 2.05 5.33
N ILE A 59 1.45 1.30 4.87
CA ILE A 59 0.83 1.50 3.56
C ILE A 59 -0.49 2.22 3.76
N HIS A 60 -0.56 3.45 3.24
CA HIS A 60 -1.78 4.21 3.10
C HIS A 60 -2.38 3.96 1.72
N ALA A 61 -3.59 3.43 1.68
CA ALA A 61 -4.34 3.30 0.43
C ALA A 61 -4.92 4.66 0.05
N ALA A 62 -4.40 5.24 -1.03
CA ALA A 62 -4.82 6.56 -1.47
C ALA A 62 -6.31 6.59 -1.83
N LYS A 63 -6.98 7.69 -1.51
CA LYS A 63 -8.40 7.89 -1.81
C LYS A 63 -8.67 8.06 -3.31
N GLY A 64 -7.76 8.76 -4.01
CA GLY A 64 -7.92 9.08 -5.43
C GLY A 64 -7.47 7.94 -6.33
N VAL A 65 -8.33 7.58 -7.27
CA VAL A 65 -8.03 6.74 -8.43
C VAL A 65 -9.06 7.07 -9.51
N THR A 66 -8.62 7.23 -10.75
CA THR A 66 -9.56 7.40 -11.87
C THR A 66 -10.17 6.06 -12.29
N LYS A 67 -11.31 6.12 -12.96
CA LYS A 67 -11.94 4.90 -13.52
C LYS A 67 -11.04 4.19 -14.51
N ASP A 68 -10.30 4.94 -15.31
CA ASP A 68 -9.37 4.39 -16.30
C ASP A 68 -8.16 3.75 -15.64
N GLU A 69 -7.55 4.39 -14.65
CA GLU A 69 -6.46 3.78 -13.85
C GLU A 69 -6.91 2.47 -13.20
N TRP A 70 -8.08 2.46 -12.59
CA TRP A 70 -8.68 1.28 -11.97
C TRP A 70 -8.89 0.15 -12.98
N ARG A 71 -9.51 0.47 -14.11
CA ARG A 71 -9.78 -0.50 -15.19
C ARG A 71 -8.51 -1.05 -15.80
N CYS A 72 -7.54 -0.20 -16.10
CA CYS A 72 -6.26 -0.62 -16.68
C CYS A 72 -5.47 -1.53 -15.72
N ALA A 73 -5.40 -1.18 -14.43
CA ALA A 73 -4.70 -1.98 -13.43
C ALA A 73 -5.32 -3.38 -13.29
N TRP A 74 -6.64 -3.47 -13.15
CA TRP A 74 -7.32 -4.75 -13.06
C TRP A 74 -7.30 -5.56 -14.36
N GLY A 75 -7.32 -4.90 -15.50
CA GLY A 75 -7.13 -5.55 -16.81
C GLY A 75 -5.79 -6.27 -16.89
N TRP A 76 -4.73 -5.61 -16.44
CA TRP A 76 -3.40 -6.21 -16.36
C TRP A 76 -3.36 -7.40 -15.38
N VAL A 77 -3.94 -7.26 -14.20
CA VAL A 77 -4.00 -8.34 -13.18
C VAL A 77 -4.76 -9.55 -13.75
N ARG A 78 -5.88 -9.34 -14.41
CA ARG A 78 -6.66 -10.43 -15.01
C ARG A 78 -5.87 -11.23 -16.04
N GLU A 79 -5.04 -10.56 -16.83
CA GLU A 79 -4.22 -11.21 -17.87
C GLU A 79 -2.97 -11.87 -17.31
N CYS A 80 -2.29 -11.21 -16.37
CA CYS A 80 -0.99 -11.64 -15.88
C CYS A 80 -1.05 -12.53 -14.63
N CYS A 81 -2.10 -12.39 -13.82
CA CYS A 81 -2.24 -13.05 -12.52
C CYS A 81 -3.70 -13.53 -12.31
N PRO A 82 -4.19 -14.50 -13.10
CA PRO A 82 -5.60 -14.90 -13.06
C PRO A 82 -6.07 -15.40 -11.68
N GLU A 83 -5.22 -16.06 -10.91
CA GLU A 83 -5.54 -16.50 -9.54
C GLU A 83 -5.77 -15.32 -8.58
N VAL A 84 -5.02 -14.24 -8.76
CA VAL A 84 -5.21 -12.99 -8.02
C VAL A 84 -6.51 -12.31 -8.43
N TRP A 85 -6.83 -12.36 -9.71
CA TRP A 85 -8.05 -11.77 -10.25
C TRP A 85 -9.32 -12.38 -9.65
N GLU A 86 -9.38 -13.70 -9.49
CA GLU A 86 -10.50 -14.37 -8.85
C GLU A 86 -10.72 -13.89 -7.40
N LYS A 87 -9.65 -13.75 -6.63
CA LYS A 87 -9.72 -13.19 -5.28
C LYS A 87 -10.19 -11.74 -5.30
N ALA A 88 -9.64 -10.93 -6.20
CA ALA A 88 -9.97 -9.52 -6.34
C ALA A 88 -11.45 -9.32 -6.69
N CYS A 89 -12.02 -10.12 -7.59
CA CYS A 89 -13.44 -10.03 -7.95
C CYS A 89 -14.34 -10.15 -6.73
N ARG A 90 -14.07 -11.10 -5.85
CA ARG A 90 -14.86 -11.28 -4.61
C ARG A 90 -14.81 -10.06 -3.71
N GLU A 91 -13.64 -9.44 -3.57
CA GLU A 91 -13.47 -8.26 -2.72
C GLU A 91 -14.00 -6.98 -3.38
N ILE A 92 -13.90 -6.86 -4.70
CA ILE A 92 -14.51 -5.76 -5.44
C ILE A 92 -16.05 -5.79 -5.29
N GLU A 93 -16.66 -6.95 -5.49
CA GLU A 93 -18.10 -7.15 -5.34
C GLU A 93 -18.57 -6.88 -3.90
N ALA A 94 -17.79 -7.32 -2.92
CA ALA A 94 -18.07 -7.09 -1.51
C ALA A 94 -17.81 -5.64 -1.06
N GLY A 95 -17.12 -4.82 -1.86
CA GLY A 95 -16.77 -3.45 -1.51
C GLY A 95 -15.74 -3.35 -0.39
N THR A 96 -14.87 -4.36 -0.22
CA THR A 96 -13.89 -4.44 0.86
C THR A 96 -12.51 -3.87 0.51
N ILE A 97 -12.32 -3.40 -0.73
CA ILE A 97 -11.08 -2.71 -1.13
C ILE A 97 -11.14 -1.25 -0.68
N GLU A 98 -10.55 -0.98 0.48
CA GLU A 98 -10.66 0.28 1.18
C GLU A 98 -9.71 1.36 0.63
N ARG A 99 -10.11 2.62 0.76
CA ARG A 99 -9.35 3.81 0.32
C ARG A 99 -9.41 4.91 1.38
N GLY A 100 -8.37 5.73 1.42
CA GLY A 100 -8.32 6.88 2.33
C GLY A 100 -7.88 6.51 3.75
N GLY A 101 -7.00 5.53 3.90
CA GLY A 101 -6.50 5.13 5.20
C GLY A 101 -5.38 4.10 5.16
N ILE A 102 -4.85 3.77 6.32
CA ILE A 102 -3.85 2.72 6.49
C ILE A 102 -4.53 1.36 6.34
N ILE A 103 -3.91 0.47 5.56
CA ILE A 103 -4.39 -0.90 5.33
C ILE A 103 -3.41 -1.97 5.77
N GLY A 104 -2.18 -1.62 6.04
CA GLY A 104 -1.15 -2.57 6.42
C GLY A 104 0.22 -1.94 6.53
N SER A 105 1.22 -2.78 6.66
CA SER A 105 2.63 -2.41 6.65
C SER A 105 3.45 -3.36 5.78
N VAL A 106 4.62 -2.91 5.38
CA VAL A 106 5.56 -3.68 4.58
C VAL A 106 6.98 -3.27 4.93
N GLU A 107 7.96 -4.13 4.72
CA GLU A 107 9.37 -3.79 4.86
C GLU A 107 9.95 -3.38 3.50
N ILE A 108 10.56 -2.20 3.42
CA ILE A 108 11.37 -1.78 2.28
C ILE A 108 12.79 -2.29 2.50
N VAL A 109 13.25 -3.18 1.64
CA VAL A 109 14.57 -3.80 1.75
C VAL A 109 15.59 -3.24 0.78
N ASP A 110 15.15 -2.65 -0.32
CA ASP A 110 16.02 -2.07 -1.34
C ASP A 110 15.26 -1.07 -2.23
N CYS A 111 16.03 -0.32 -3.01
CA CYS A 111 15.52 0.54 -4.07
C CYS A 111 16.38 0.32 -5.32
N VAL A 112 15.79 -0.23 -6.36
CA VAL A 112 16.51 -0.73 -7.52
C VAL A 112 16.07 -0.06 -8.82
N LYS A 113 16.96 -0.05 -9.82
CA LYS A 113 16.67 0.40 -11.19
C LYS A 113 16.42 -0.75 -12.15
N ARG A 114 16.66 -2.00 -11.71
CA ARG A 114 16.43 -3.23 -12.48
C ARG A 114 15.95 -4.33 -11.53
N SER A 115 15.05 -5.16 -11.99
CA SER A 115 14.56 -6.33 -11.24
C SER A 115 14.01 -7.37 -12.18
N GLY A 116 14.14 -8.63 -11.82
CA GLY A 116 13.48 -9.75 -12.48
C GLY A 116 12.04 -9.98 -12.03
N SER A 117 11.55 -9.19 -11.07
CA SER A 117 10.15 -9.28 -10.61
C SER A 117 9.18 -8.91 -11.74
N PRO A 118 8.09 -9.68 -11.94
CA PRO A 118 7.05 -9.32 -12.91
C PRO A 118 6.34 -8.00 -12.56
N TRP A 119 6.47 -7.53 -11.32
CA TRP A 119 5.88 -6.28 -10.85
C TRP A 119 6.75 -5.04 -11.12
N PHE A 120 8.00 -5.24 -11.57
CA PHE A 120 8.89 -4.12 -11.85
C PHE A 120 8.57 -3.47 -13.20
N VAL A 121 8.32 -2.18 -13.18
CA VAL A 121 8.13 -1.30 -14.34
C VAL A 121 9.21 -0.21 -14.36
N GLY A 122 9.61 0.28 -13.21
CA GLY A 122 10.58 1.35 -13.06
C GLY A 122 9.98 2.76 -13.20
N PRO A 123 10.85 3.79 -13.34
CA PRO A 123 12.32 3.74 -13.35
C PRO A 123 12.99 3.27 -12.07
N TYR A 124 12.34 3.43 -10.91
CA TYR A 124 12.79 2.89 -9.62
C TYR A 124 11.78 1.90 -9.07
N GLY A 125 12.25 0.82 -8.48
CA GLY A 125 11.44 -0.15 -7.77
C GLY A 125 11.83 -0.20 -6.29
N PHE A 126 10.90 0.10 -5.38
CA PHE A 126 11.08 -0.18 -3.96
C PHE A 126 10.81 -1.65 -3.75
N VAL A 127 11.82 -2.39 -3.31
CA VAL A 127 11.72 -3.83 -3.07
C VAL A 127 11.07 -4.05 -1.71
N LEU A 128 9.94 -4.74 -1.72
CA LEU A 128 9.06 -4.94 -0.58
C LEU A 128 9.13 -6.38 -0.07
N ARG A 129 9.03 -6.54 1.24
CA ARG A 129 9.00 -7.84 1.91
C ARG A 129 8.04 -7.81 3.10
N ASP A 130 7.55 -8.98 3.49
CA ASP A 130 6.77 -9.20 4.70
C ASP A 130 5.56 -8.26 4.83
N PRO A 131 4.59 -8.30 3.89
CA PRO A 131 3.36 -7.53 4.01
C PRO A 131 2.54 -8.01 5.19
N GLN A 132 2.11 -7.07 6.03
CA GLN A 132 1.29 -7.33 7.21
C GLN A 132 0.00 -6.51 7.09
N PRO A 133 -1.14 -7.14 6.77
CA PRO A 133 -2.43 -6.44 6.82
C PRO A 133 -2.71 -5.92 8.22
N LEU A 134 -3.28 -4.73 8.32
CA LEU A 134 -3.72 -4.11 9.56
C LEU A 134 -5.20 -3.74 9.45
N PRO A 135 -5.92 -3.64 10.57
CA PRO A 135 -7.26 -3.06 10.56
C PRO A 135 -7.26 -1.70 9.90
N PHE A 136 -8.26 -1.43 9.06
CA PHE A 136 -8.36 -0.16 8.34
C PHE A 136 -8.43 1.02 9.30
N GLN A 137 -7.58 1.99 9.10
CA GLN A 137 -7.53 3.21 9.88
C GLN A 137 -7.61 4.43 8.97
N PRO A 138 -8.77 5.12 8.93
CA PRO A 138 -8.92 6.33 8.13
C PRO A 138 -7.86 7.37 8.49
N CYS A 139 -7.18 7.90 7.52
CA CYS A 139 -6.30 9.05 7.68
C CYS A 139 -6.07 9.76 6.34
N ARG A 140 -5.67 11.03 6.42
CA ARG A 140 -5.32 11.81 5.24
C ARG A 140 -3.97 11.37 4.69
N GLY A 141 -3.90 11.11 3.39
CA GLY A 141 -2.65 10.83 2.70
C GLY A 141 -1.89 12.10 2.32
N GLN A 142 -0.60 11.93 2.08
CA GLN A 142 0.29 12.96 1.55
C GLN A 142 1.12 12.36 0.40
N LEU A 143 1.74 13.20 -0.41
CA LEU A 143 2.64 12.74 -1.47
C LEU A 143 3.94 12.18 -0.88
N GLY A 144 4.45 11.10 -1.49
CA GLY A 144 5.70 10.47 -1.08
C GLY A 144 5.59 9.78 0.26
N PHE A 145 6.66 9.89 1.07
CA PHE A 145 6.67 9.43 2.46
C PHE A 145 6.25 10.55 3.40
N PHE A 146 5.50 10.19 4.41
CA PHE A 146 5.04 11.12 5.45
C PHE A 146 4.97 10.42 6.82
N ARG A 147 4.63 11.17 7.85
CA ARG A 147 4.44 10.66 9.22
C ARG A 147 3.05 11.00 9.72
N ILE A 148 2.53 10.21 10.63
CA ILE A 148 1.24 10.38 11.31
C ILE A 148 1.44 10.37 12.82
#